data_79a64e4d9678a9aa838ada9514afde03
#
_entry.id   79a64e4d9678a9aa838ada9514afde03
#
_cell.length_a   1.000
_cell.length_b   1.000
_cell.length_c   1.000
_cell.angle_alpha   90.00
_cell.angle_beta   90.00
_cell.angle_gamma   90.00
#
_symmetry.space_group_name_H-M   'P 1'
#
loop_
_entity.id
_entity.type
_entity.pdbx_description
1 polymer ?
#
loop_
_entity_poly.entity_id
_entity_poly.type
_entity_poly.pdbx_seq_one_letter_code
_entity_poly.pdbx_strand_id
1 'polypeptide(L)'
;MKDLKPIISQFDITGTVNEVKPLGNGLINDTYKVTTVEDDAPDYVLQRINDSIFTDVDLLQHNIEEVTTHIRQQLEKQGADDIDRKVLTFVKASNGKTYVKDEDQQYWRISVFIPHAITQEAVNPESSYYAGKTFGEFEAQLTDITDRLGETIPDFHNMELRRDQLRQAVKEDRAGRAEGGKDFIADIESYMDEMCLCQRLFREGKLQKHVCHCDTKVNNMMFDEEGRVLCVIDLDTVMPSLFVSDYGDFLRTAANTIAEDSPEFEKIDFRMDIFESFTRGYVESASAFLSPLEISLLPHAAELFPYMQAVRFLWDYLNGDHYWKCKYPEHNLVRAQNQWHLFLKAKEHEAEMKAFIEKLSK
;
A
#
# COMPACT_ATOMS: atom_id res chain seq x y z
N MET A 1 19.53 22.96 6.46
CA MET A 1 18.93 21.65 6.80
C MET A 1 18.64 21.69 8.28
N LYS A 2 17.45 21.25 8.75
CA LYS A 2 17.10 21.24 10.18
C LYS A 2 18.07 20.31 10.92
N ASP A 3 18.54 20.71 12.12
CA ASP A 3 19.29 19.80 12.97
C ASP A 3 18.33 18.77 13.57
N LEU A 4 18.54 17.48 13.23
CA LEU A 4 17.70 16.37 13.67
C LEU A 4 18.19 15.70 14.96
N LYS A 5 19.38 16.05 15.45
CA LYS A 5 19.94 15.47 16.69
C LYS A 5 19.06 15.69 17.92
N PRO A 6 18.45 16.89 18.13
CA PRO A 6 17.56 17.09 19.28
C PRO A 6 16.29 16.23 19.22
N ILE A 7 15.85 15.84 18.01
CA ILE A 7 14.71 14.93 17.85
C ILE A 7 15.13 13.50 18.19
N ILE A 8 16.25 13.04 17.62
CA ILE A 8 16.78 11.70 17.84
C ILE A 8 17.08 11.44 19.32
N SER A 9 17.61 12.45 20.04
CA SER A 9 17.95 12.33 21.47
C SER A 9 16.75 12.11 22.40
N GLN A 10 15.52 12.22 21.90
CA GLN A 10 14.32 11.92 22.67
C GLN A 10 13.93 10.44 22.63
N PHE A 11 14.60 9.62 21.81
CA PHE A 11 14.36 8.20 21.66
C PHE A 11 15.44 7.38 22.38
N ASP A 12 15.03 6.21 22.86
CA ASP A 12 15.92 5.26 23.58
C ASP A 12 16.77 4.45 22.58
N ILE A 13 17.57 5.15 21.75
CA ILE A 13 18.49 4.51 20.82
C ILE A 13 19.73 3.98 21.53
N THR A 14 20.30 2.89 21.01
CA THR A 14 21.59 2.35 21.41
C THR A 14 22.69 2.89 20.49
N GLY A 15 23.82 3.25 21.04
CA GLY A 15 24.97 3.79 20.31
C GLY A 15 24.96 5.31 20.14
N THR A 16 26.05 5.83 19.60
CA THR A 16 26.29 7.26 19.38
C THR A 16 25.98 7.60 17.92
N VAL A 17 25.13 8.60 17.69
CA VAL A 17 24.80 9.05 16.32
C VAL A 17 26.06 9.56 15.61
N ASN A 18 26.40 8.93 14.50
CA ASN A 18 27.47 9.33 13.62
C ASN A 18 26.98 10.34 12.57
N GLU A 19 26.02 9.92 11.73
CA GLU A 19 25.54 10.72 10.59
C GLU A 19 24.04 10.53 10.37
N VAL A 20 23.38 11.57 9.82
CA VAL A 20 21.99 11.53 9.40
C VAL A 20 21.91 11.96 7.93
N LYS A 21 21.42 11.07 7.06
CA LYS A 21 21.26 11.30 5.61
C LYS A 21 19.84 11.01 5.15
N PRO A 22 19.31 11.75 4.16
CA PRO A 22 18.06 11.37 3.51
C PRO A 22 18.13 9.92 2.99
N LEU A 23 17.04 9.18 3.17
CA LEU A 23 16.90 7.79 2.73
C LEU A 23 15.69 7.66 1.80
N GLY A 24 15.96 7.29 0.53
CA GLY A 24 14.92 7.10 -0.48
C GLY A 24 14.25 8.39 -0.94
N ASN A 25 13.20 8.25 -1.75
CA ASN A 25 12.40 9.33 -2.31
C ASN A 25 10.94 9.21 -1.87
N GLY A 26 10.69 8.98 -0.57
CA GLY A 26 9.34 8.84 -0.02
C GLY A 26 8.42 9.97 -0.48
N LEU A 27 7.24 9.60 -1.00
CA LEU A 27 6.27 10.58 -1.52
C LEU A 27 5.46 11.23 -0.41
N ILE A 28 5.32 10.57 0.73
CA ILE A 28 4.45 10.98 1.84
C ILE A 28 5.29 11.45 3.04
N ASN A 29 6.13 10.58 3.58
CA ASN A 29 6.97 10.86 4.74
C ASN A 29 8.38 11.31 4.33
N ASP A 30 9.00 12.20 5.11
CA ASP A 30 10.42 12.47 4.97
C ASP A 30 11.20 11.41 5.77
N THR A 31 12.11 10.72 5.12
CA THR A 31 12.83 9.57 5.69
C THR A 31 14.32 9.80 5.67
N TYR A 32 15.00 9.45 6.76
CA TYR A 32 16.43 9.62 6.97
C TYR A 32 17.04 8.33 7.53
N LYS A 33 18.21 7.95 7.04
CA LYS A 33 19.06 6.96 7.68
C LYS A 33 19.91 7.65 8.75
N VAL A 34 19.92 7.09 9.95
CA VAL A 34 20.76 7.49 11.08
C VAL A 34 21.77 6.37 11.31
N THR A 35 23.07 6.67 11.10
CA THR A 35 24.14 5.69 11.39
C THR A 35 24.69 5.91 12.78
N THR A 36 25.18 4.83 13.40
CA THR A 36 25.87 4.85 14.69
C THR A 36 27.37 4.70 14.53
N VAL A 37 28.11 5.07 15.57
CA VAL A 37 29.60 5.00 15.59
C VAL A 37 30.08 3.59 15.94
N GLU A 38 29.37 2.92 16.84
CA GLU A 38 29.73 1.63 17.38
C GLU A 38 29.31 0.51 16.42
N ASP A 39 30.21 -0.41 16.09
CA ASP A 39 29.98 -1.52 15.17
C ASP A 39 28.91 -2.52 15.64
N ASP A 40 28.69 -2.60 16.96
CA ASP A 40 27.70 -3.48 17.59
C ASP A 40 26.36 -2.78 17.88
N ALA A 41 26.24 -1.49 17.59
CA ALA A 41 24.98 -0.75 17.69
C ALA A 41 24.24 -0.74 16.35
N PRO A 42 22.90 -0.83 16.34
CA PRO A 42 22.13 -0.79 15.11
C PRO A 42 22.12 0.62 14.50
N ASP A 43 22.03 0.70 13.19
CA ASP A 43 21.57 1.90 12.49
C ASP A 43 20.05 2.05 12.62
N TYR A 44 19.54 3.25 12.31
CA TYR A 44 18.10 3.56 12.47
C TYR A 44 17.52 4.24 11.23
N VAL A 45 16.21 4.21 11.15
CA VAL A 45 15.42 4.99 10.19
C VAL A 45 14.60 6.01 10.98
N LEU A 46 14.88 7.30 10.78
CA LEU A 46 14.09 8.40 11.33
C LEU A 46 13.09 8.86 10.26
N GLN A 47 11.82 8.99 10.63
CA GLN A 47 10.76 9.44 9.73
C GLN A 47 9.97 10.60 10.35
N ARG A 48 9.71 11.63 9.52
CA ARG A 48 8.69 12.63 9.82
C ARG A 48 7.36 12.15 9.24
N ILE A 49 6.39 11.95 10.12
CA ILE A 49 5.05 11.51 9.75
C ILE A 49 4.30 12.68 9.11
N ASN A 50 3.66 12.45 7.98
CA ASN A 50 2.81 13.44 7.33
C ASN A 50 1.41 13.47 7.95
N ASP A 51 1.22 14.32 8.93
CA ASP A 51 -0.04 14.47 9.68
C ASP A 51 -1.17 15.16 8.89
N SER A 52 -0.89 15.68 7.69
CA SER A 52 -1.94 16.14 6.78
C SER A 52 -2.69 14.97 6.12
N ILE A 53 -2.05 13.80 6.03
CA ILE A 53 -2.65 12.55 5.51
C ILE A 53 -3.10 11.67 6.68
N PHE A 54 -2.21 11.44 7.64
CA PHE A 54 -2.48 10.64 8.85
C PHE A 54 -2.90 11.56 9.99
N THR A 55 -4.15 11.97 9.97
CA THR A 55 -4.67 13.00 10.90
C THR A 55 -4.77 12.53 12.35
N ASP A 56 -4.82 11.21 12.57
CA ASP A 56 -4.76 10.59 13.90
C ASP A 56 -3.46 9.78 14.05
N VAL A 57 -2.39 10.44 14.49
CA VAL A 57 -1.09 9.81 14.67
C VAL A 57 -1.09 8.83 15.85
N ASP A 58 -1.93 9.02 16.86
CA ASP A 58 -2.08 8.04 17.95
C ASP A 58 -2.64 6.72 17.41
N LEU A 59 -3.68 6.76 16.60
CA LEU A 59 -4.25 5.59 15.94
C LEU A 59 -3.25 4.93 14.98
N LEU A 60 -2.54 5.73 14.17
CA LEU A 60 -1.50 5.22 13.27
C LEU A 60 -0.45 4.40 14.03
N GLN A 61 0.10 4.96 15.11
CA GLN A 61 1.14 4.29 15.89
C GLN A 61 0.58 3.10 16.68
N HIS A 62 -0.66 3.18 17.16
CA HIS A 62 -1.35 2.06 17.77
C HIS A 62 -1.44 0.86 16.82
N ASN A 63 -1.92 1.07 15.57
CA ASN A 63 -2.00 -0.01 14.58
C ASN A 63 -0.63 -0.64 14.31
N ILE A 64 0.40 0.19 14.13
CA ILE A 64 1.78 -0.27 13.87
C ILE A 64 2.31 -1.09 15.05
N GLU A 65 2.12 -0.62 16.30
CA GLU A 65 2.56 -1.34 17.50
C GLU A 65 1.83 -2.67 17.68
N GLU A 66 0.50 -2.71 17.49
CA GLU A 66 -0.29 -3.93 17.54
C GLU A 66 0.17 -4.95 16.51
N VAL A 67 0.32 -4.53 15.24
CA VAL A 67 0.72 -5.39 14.14
C VAL A 67 2.14 -5.93 14.35
N THR A 68 3.11 -5.07 14.62
CA THR A 68 4.52 -5.50 14.76
C THR A 68 4.73 -6.37 15.99
N THR A 69 4.05 -6.05 17.10
CA THR A 69 4.10 -6.88 18.33
C THR A 69 3.48 -8.24 18.09
N HIS A 70 2.33 -8.29 17.42
CA HIS A 70 1.64 -9.54 17.12
C HIS A 70 2.48 -10.45 16.22
N ILE A 71 3.00 -9.92 15.10
CA ILE A 71 3.87 -10.67 14.18
C ILE A 71 5.11 -11.20 14.93
N ARG A 72 5.78 -10.37 15.74
CA ARG A 72 6.94 -10.79 16.54
C ARG A 72 6.60 -11.97 17.45
N GLN A 73 5.49 -11.89 18.18
CA GLN A 73 5.03 -12.97 19.06
C GLN A 73 4.74 -14.27 18.30
N GLN A 74 4.18 -14.19 17.06
CA GLN A 74 3.95 -15.36 16.23
C GLN A 74 5.27 -15.98 15.76
N LEU A 75 6.22 -15.17 15.32
CA LEU A 75 7.55 -15.62 14.90
C LEU A 75 8.32 -16.28 16.07
N GLU A 76 8.27 -15.71 17.26
CA GLU A 76 8.85 -16.28 18.48
C GLU A 76 8.24 -17.66 18.83
N LYS A 77 6.90 -17.77 18.80
CA LYS A 77 6.20 -19.05 19.04
C LYS A 77 6.56 -20.13 18.01
N GLN A 78 6.84 -19.73 16.77
CA GLN A 78 7.26 -20.64 15.70
C GLN A 78 8.75 -21.02 15.80
N GLY A 79 9.51 -20.38 16.70
CA GLY A 79 10.96 -20.56 16.82
C GLY A 79 11.71 -20.05 15.59
N ALA A 80 11.21 -18.97 14.96
CA ALA A 80 11.82 -18.41 13.79
C ALA A 80 13.18 -17.78 14.11
N ASP A 81 14.16 -18.00 13.23
CA ASP A 81 15.45 -17.33 13.30
C ASP A 81 15.36 -15.89 12.76
N ASP A 82 16.26 -15.02 13.20
CA ASP A 82 16.48 -13.68 12.64
C ASP A 82 15.22 -12.78 12.65
N ILE A 83 14.48 -12.82 13.75
CA ILE A 83 13.18 -12.13 13.91
C ILE A 83 13.32 -10.62 13.67
N ASP A 84 14.43 -10.01 14.10
CA ASP A 84 14.68 -8.57 13.97
C ASP A 84 14.79 -8.09 12.52
N ARG A 85 15.00 -9.00 11.56
CA ARG A 85 14.94 -8.69 10.13
C ARG A 85 13.59 -9.04 9.48
N LYS A 86 12.71 -9.78 10.19
CA LYS A 86 11.42 -10.27 9.68
C LYS A 86 10.24 -9.40 10.08
N VAL A 87 10.43 -8.49 11.03
CA VAL A 87 9.42 -7.54 11.48
C VAL A 87 10.07 -6.23 11.91
N LEU A 88 9.43 -5.09 11.57
CA LEU A 88 9.91 -3.78 11.99
C LEU A 88 9.92 -3.62 13.50
N THR A 89 10.95 -2.97 14.03
CA THR A 89 11.09 -2.62 15.45
C THR A 89 11.09 -1.11 15.61
N PHE A 90 10.06 -0.56 16.23
CA PHE A 90 9.99 0.88 16.53
C PHE A 90 10.58 1.17 17.90
N VAL A 91 11.41 2.22 17.97
CA VAL A 91 12.09 2.64 19.20
C VAL A 91 11.16 3.52 20.03
N LYS A 92 11.06 3.23 21.31
CA LYS A 92 10.30 4.09 22.22
C LYS A 92 11.06 5.37 22.54
N ALA A 93 10.32 6.43 22.70
CA ALA A 93 10.82 7.69 23.18
C ALA A 93 10.71 7.78 24.71
N SER A 94 11.35 8.76 25.32
CA SER A 94 11.35 9.02 26.77
C SER A 94 9.94 9.26 27.34
N ASN A 95 8.96 9.62 26.51
CA ASN A 95 7.55 9.75 26.89
C ASN A 95 6.79 8.40 26.90
N GLY A 96 7.45 7.29 26.56
CA GLY A 96 6.88 5.95 26.46
C GLY A 96 6.14 5.64 25.17
N LYS A 97 5.97 6.63 24.25
CA LYS A 97 5.37 6.44 22.93
C LYS A 97 6.43 6.09 21.89
N THR A 98 6.02 5.60 20.74
CA THR A 98 6.87 5.32 19.57
C THR A 98 7.05 6.54 18.67
N TYR A 99 6.59 7.71 19.09
CA TYR A 99 6.75 8.97 18.39
C TYR A 99 6.94 10.16 19.36
N VAL A 100 7.49 11.24 18.83
CA VAL A 100 7.62 12.54 19.50
C VAL A 100 7.10 13.66 18.62
N LYS A 101 6.81 14.82 19.23
CA LYS A 101 6.62 16.09 18.52
C LYS A 101 7.83 16.97 18.69
N ASP A 102 8.25 17.61 17.61
CA ASP A 102 9.26 18.65 17.69
C ASP A 102 8.66 20.03 18.05
N GLU A 103 9.49 21.07 18.08
CA GLU A 103 9.09 22.45 18.39
C GLU A 103 8.10 23.02 17.35
N ASP A 104 8.16 22.54 16.09
CA ASP A 104 7.26 22.92 15.00
C ASP A 104 5.97 22.09 15.00
N GLN A 105 5.72 21.30 16.05
CA GLN A 105 4.58 20.36 16.17
C GLN A 105 4.57 19.25 15.13
N GLN A 106 5.70 18.97 14.46
CA GLN A 106 5.82 17.86 13.53
C GLN A 106 6.06 16.54 14.29
N TYR A 107 5.45 15.49 13.82
CA TYR A 107 5.57 14.15 14.41
C TYR A 107 6.76 13.39 13.81
N TRP A 108 7.53 12.75 14.69
CA TRP A 108 8.72 11.98 14.33
C TRP A 108 8.70 10.62 15.00
N ARG A 109 9.16 9.60 14.30
CA ARG A 109 9.35 8.23 14.82
C ARG A 109 10.69 7.68 14.38
N ILE A 110 11.18 6.68 15.11
CA ILE A 110 12.41 5.95 14.78
C ILE A 110 12.10 4.45 14.76
N SER A 111 12.60 3.76 13.75
CA SER A 111 12.67 2.31 13.69
C SER A 111 14.12 1.84 13.52
N VAL A 112 14.39 0.59 13.91
CA VAL A 112 15.69 -0.05 13.69
C VAL A 112 15.85 -0.29 12.18
N PHE A 113 17.02 0.05 11.64
CA PHE A 113 17.36 -0.21 10.25
C PHE A 113 17.64 -1.71 10.06
N ILE A 114 17.02 -2.33 9.05
CA ILE A 114 17.26 -3.74 8.71
C ILE A 114 18.49 -3.83 7.81
N PRO A 115 19.62 -4.38 8.30
CA PRO A 115 20.85 -4.49 7.53
C PRO A 115 20.73 -5.60 6.45
N HIS A 116 21.57 -5.53 5.41
CA HIS A 116 21.64 -6.53 4.33
C HIS A 116 20.26 -6.82 3.71
N ALA A 117 19.46 -5.79 3.55
CA ALA A 117 18.15 -5.85 2.92
C ALA A 117 18.09 -4.87 1.75
N ILE A 118 17.41 -5.28 0.69
CA ILE A 118 17.19 -4.50 -0.52
C ILE A 118 15.69 -4.39 -0.82
N THR A 119 15.29 -3.31 -1.46
CA THR A 119 13.95 -3.18 -2.06
C THR A 119 14.04 -3.40 -3.57
N GLN A 120 12.97 -3.86 -4.18
CA GLN A 120 12.86 -4.05 -5.64
C GLN A 120 11.82 -3.09 -6.20
N GLU A 121 12.04 -2.61 -7.43
CA GLU A 121 11.09 -1.73 -8.13
C GLU A 121 10.25 -2.47 -9.17
N ALA A 122 10.71 -3.64 -9.58
CA ALA A 122 10.03 -4.46 -10.59
C ALA A 122 10.03 -5.93 -10.18
N VAL A 123 9.03 -6.66 -10.67
CA VAL A 123 8.87 -8.08 -10.43
C VAL A 123 9.00 -8.90 -11.72
N ASN A 124 9.40 -10.15 -11.54
CA ASN A 124 9.23 -11.23 -12.50
C ASN A 124 8.21 -12.25 -11.93
N PRO A 125 7.80 -13.29 -12.67
CA PRO A 125 6.84 -14.27 -12.18
C PRO A 125 7.26 -14.95 -10.87
N GLU A 126 8.55 -15.28 -10.70
CA GLU A 126 9.05 -15.92 -9.48
C GLU A 126 8.93 -15.01 -8.27
N SER A 127 9.44 -13.77 -8.35
CA SER A 127 9.33 -12.81 -7.25
C SER A 127 7.87 -12.41 -6.98
N SER A 128 7.00 -12.41 -7.99
CA SER A 128 5.57 -12.17 -7.82
C SER A 128 4.88 -13.28 -7.03
N TYR A 129 5.24 -14.53 -7.25
CA TYR A 129 4.73 -15.64 -6.45
C TYR A 129 5.09 -15.47 -4.97
N TYR A 130 6.36 -15.17 -4.67
CA TYR A 130 6.78 -14.93 -3.29
C TYR A 130 6.13 -13.69 -2.68
N ALA A 131 5.92 -12.64 -3.47
CA ALA A 131 5.18 -11.46 -3.03
C ALA A 131 3.74 -11.82 -2.64
N GLY A 132 3.03 -12.53 -3.49
CA GLY A 132 1.67 -12.99 -3.21
C GLY A 132 1.61 -13.84 -1.94
N LYS A 133 2.53 -14.81 -1.82
CA LYS A 133 2.64 -15.65 -0.64
C LYS A 133 2.88 -14.83 0.64
N THR A 134 3.80 -13.88 0.59
CA THR A 134 4.15 -13.04 1.74
C THR A 134 3.01 -12.13 2.18
N PHE A 135 2.31 -11.46 1.24
CA PHE A 135 1.16 -10.63 1.62
C PHE A 135 0.01 -11.49 2.15
N GLY A 136 -0.26 -12.66 1.55
CA GLY A 136 -1.24 -13.59 2.09
C GLY A 136 -0.87 -14.13 3.48
N GLU A 137 0.40 -14.40 3.75
CA GLU A 137 0.89 -14.79 5.09
C GLU A 137 0.79 -13.64 6.09
N PHE A 138 1.11 -12.39 5.67
CA PHE A 138 0.97 -11.19 6.48
C PHE A 138 -0.47 -11.01 6.94
N GLU A 139 -1.44 -11.03 6.01
CA GLU A 139 -2.86 -10.92 6.34
C GLU A 139 -3.34 -12.09 7.22
N ALA A 140 -2.95 -13.33 6.89
CA ALA A 140 -3.34 -14.53 7.65
C ALA A 140 -2.87 -14.47 9.12
N GLN A 141 -1.67 -13.95 9.37
CA GLN A 141 -1.14 -13.79 10.73
C GLN A 141 -1.91 -12.75 11.57
N LEU A 142 -2.65 -11.85 10.94
CA LEU A 142 -3.30 -10.72 11.59
C LEU A 142 -4.83 -10.88 11.73
N THR A 143 -5.38 -12.02 11.35
CA THR A 143 -6.83 -12.26 11.34
C THR A 143 -7.50 -12.13 12.70
N ASP A 144 -6.79 -12.41 13.79
CA ASP A 144 -7.30 -12.40 15.17
C ASP A 144 -7.15 -11.03 15.86
N ILE A 145 -6.57 -10.04 15.19
CA ILE A 145 -6.44 -8.67 15.72
C ILE A 145 -7.23 -7.62 14.96
N THR A 146 -8.03 -7.99 13.97
CA THR A 146 -8.79 -7.05 13.11
C THR A 146 -9.61 -6.06 13.95
N ASP A 147 -10.25 -6.52 15.02
CA ASP A 147 -11.08 -5.68 15.89
C ASP A 147 -10.28 -4.74 16.82
N ARG A 148 -8.96 -4.91 16.87
CA ARG A 148 -8.07 -4.05 17.68
C ARG A 148 -7.57 -2.84 16.90
N LEU A 149 -7.68 -2.86 15.57
CA LEU A 149 -7.16 -1.84 14.68
C LEU A 149 -8.26 -0.90 14.21
N GLY A 150 -7.90 0.35 13.93
CA GLY A 150 -8.80 1.32 13.32
C GLY A 150 -8.34 1.74 11.91
N GLU A 151 -9.21 2.41 11.18
CA GLU A 151 -8.88 2.93 9.85
C GLU A 151 -8.03 4.20 9.98
N THR A 152 -6.74 4.12 9.66
CA THR A 152 -5.81 5.28 9.69
C THR A 152 -6.17 6.32 8.62
N ILE A 153 -6.76 5.88 7.52
CA ILE A 153 -7.40 6.72 6.50
C ILE A 153 -8.82 6.17 6.30
N PRO A 154 -9.85 6.80 6.88
CA PRO A 154 -11.22 6.32 6.76
C PRO A 154 -11.67 6.14 5.32
N ASP A 155 -12.33 5.02 5.02
CA ASP A 155 -12.86 4.71 3.68
C ASP A 155 -11.80 4.77 2.56
N PHE A 156 -10.54 4.43 2.85
CA PHE A 156 -9.42 4.62 1.92
C PHE A 156 -9.67 4.00 0.54
N HIS A 157 -10.10 2.75 0.50
CA HIS A 157 -10.41 2.00 -0.73
C HIS A 157 -11.92 1.74 -0.92
N ASN A 158 -12.75 2.67 -0.46
CA ASN A 158 -14.20 2.61 -0.67
C ASN A 158 -14.57 3.17 -2.05
N MET A 159 -14.88 2.29 -3.00
CA MET A 159 -15.19 2.70 -4.38
C MET A 159 -16.47 3.54 -4.48
N GLU A 160 -17.47 3.31 -3.60
CA GLU A 160 -18.68 4.13 -3.58
C GLU A 160 -18.37 5.57 -3.16
N LEU A 161 -17.47 5.76 -2.18
CA LEU A 161 -16.98 7.08 -1.80
C LEU A 161 -16.23 7.75 -2.97
N ARG A 162 -15.36 6.99 -3.68
CA ARG A 162 -14.63 7.54 -4.83
C ARG A 162 -15.57 7.95 -5.97
N ARG A 163 -16.61 7.18 -6.23
CA ARG A 163 -17.70 7.54 -7.14
C ARG A 163 -18.33 8.88 -6.76
N ASP A 164 -18.75 9.00 -5.51
CA ASP A 164 -19.47 10.19 -5.05
C ASP A 164 -18.56 11.43 -5.09
N GLN A 165 -17.28 11.27 -4.74
CA GLN A 165 -16.26 12.32 -4.86
C GLN A 165 -16.06 12.74 -6.32
N LEU A 166 -15.95 11.80 -7.27
CA LEU A 166 -15.80 12.13 -8.70
C LEU A 166 -17.03 12.88 -9.22
N ARG A 167 -18.25 12.38 -8.94
CA ARG A 167 -19.50 13.02 -9.35
C ARG A 167 -19.64 14.44 -8.81
N GLN A 168 -19.20 14.64 -7.56
CA GLN A 168 -19.18 15.98 -6.97
C GLN A 168 -18.17 16.90 -7.66
N ALA A 169 -16.96 16.41 -7.96
CA ALA A 169 -15.92 17.16 -8.68
C ALA A 169 -16.38 17.56 -10.10
N VAL A 170 -17.03 16.64 -10.82
CA VAL A 170 -17.63 16.94 -12.13
C VAL A 170 -18.70 18.03 -12.04
N LYS A 171 -19.57 17.96 -11.02
CA LYS A 171 -20.65 18.93 -10.80
C LYS A 171 -20.12 20.31 -10.45
N GLU A 172 -19.09 20.38 -9.60
CA GLU A 172 -18.51 21.65 -9.12
C GLU A 172 -17.56 22.26 -10.15
N ASP A 173 -16.89 21.44 -10.94
CA ASP A 173 -15.92 21.82 -11.99
C ASP A 173 -14.99 22.96 -11.57
N ARG A 174 -14.39 22.84 -10.38
CA ARG A 174 -13.60 23.90 -9.73
C ARG A 174 -12.44 24.39 -10.60
N ALA A 175 -11.84 23.51 -11.36
CA ALA A 175 -10.73 23.83 -12.27
C ALA A 175 -11.17 24.19 -13.69
N GLY A 176 -12.46 24.11 -14.04
CA GLY A 176 -12.99 24.36 -15.39
C GLY A 176 -12.55 23.29 -16.41
N ARG A 177 -12.33 22.06 -15.98
CA ARG A 177 -11.75 20.97 -16.79
C ARG A 177 -12.75 19.89 -17.18
N ALA A 178 -14.00 19.91 -16.65
CA ALA A 178 -14.97 18.83 -16.85
C ALA A 178 -15.44 18.73 -18.31
N GLU A 179 -15.70 19.86 -18.99
CA GLU A 179 -16.12 19.83 -20.41
C GLU A 179 -15.05 19.23 -21.32
N GLY A 180 -13.76 19.55 -21.08
CA GLY A 180 -12.65 18.97 -21.85
C GLY A 180 -12.45 17.47 -21.63
N GLY A 181 -12.90 16.95 -20.48
CA GLY A 181 -12.80 15.54 -20.10
C GLY A 181 -14.09 14.74 -20.23
N LYS A 182 -15.17 15.30 -20.78
CA LYS A 182 -16.52 14.73 -20.73
C LYS A 182 -16.63 13.30 -21.29
N ASP A 183 -15.95 13.00 -22.38
CA ASP A 183 -16.00 11.67 -22.99
C ASP A 183 -15.31 10.64 -22.08
N PHE A 184 -14.16 10.99 -21.52
CA PHE A 184 -13.47 10.15 -20.55
C PHE A 184 -14.25 9.97 -19.23
N ILE A 185 -14.93 11.02 -18.75
CA ILE A 185 -15.84 10.93 -17.60
C ILE A 185 -16.99 9.96 -17.90
N ALA A 186 -17.56 10.00 -19.11
CA ALA A 186 -18.63 9.09 -19.52
C ALA A 186 -18.14 7.65 -19.62
N ASP A 187 -16.93 7.41 -20.13
CA ASP A 187 -16.31 6.10 -20.15
C ASP A 187 -16.13 5.53 -18.74
N ILE A 188 -15.59 6.31 -17.81
CA ILE A 188 -15.46 5.96 -16.38
C ILE A 188 -16.85 5.63 -15.79
N GLU A 189 -17.85 6.48 -15.98
CA GLU A 189 -19.19 6.27 -15.43
C GLU A 189 -19.85 4.98 -15.95
N SER A 190 -19.51 4.51 -17.16
CA SER A 190 -20.09 3.30 -17.75
C SER A 190 -19.79 2.01 -16.96
N TYR A 191 -18.71 1.96 -16.21
CA TYR A 191 -18.31 0.83 -15.35
C TYR A 191 -18.55 1.05 -13.85
N MET A 192 -19.00 2.24 -13.46
CA MET A 192 -19.04 2.66 -12.05
C MET A 192 -19.85 1.71 -11.16
N ASP A 193 -21.02 1.27 -11.62
CA ASP A 193 -21.89 0.37 -10.82
C ASP A 193 -21.27 -1.04 -10.68
N GLU A 194 -20.58 -1.52 -11.71
CA GLU A 194 -19.87 -2.79 -11.67
C GLU A 194 -18.71 -2.71 -10.66
N MET A 195 -17.91 -1.64 -10.72
CA MET A 195 -16.75 -1.47 -9.85
C MET A 195 -17.10 -1.21 -8.38
N CYS A 196 -18.33 -0.80 -8.07
CA CYS A 196 -18.86 -0.73 -6.70
C CYS A 196 -19.30 -2.09 -6.11
N LEU A 197 -19.12 -3.21 -6.83
CA LEU A 197 -19.61 -4.53 -6.42
C LEU A 197 -19.15 -4.95 -5.02
N CYS A 198 -17.85 -4.90 -4.74
CA CYS A 198 -17.30 -5.34 -3.45
C CYS A 198 -17.84 -4.51 -2.28
N GLN A 199 -17.97 -3.19 -2.45
CA GLN A 199 -18.54 -2.32 -1.44
C GLN A 199 -20.02 -2.61 -1.19
N ARG A 200 -20.78 -2.90 -2.25
CA ARG A 200 -22.18 -3.33 -2.12
C ARG A 200 -22.30 -4.66 -1.37
N LEU A 201 -21.48 -5.65 -1.71
CA LEU A 201 -21.46 -6.95 -1.03
C LEU A 201 -21.06 -6.83 0.44
N PHE A 202 -20.15 -5.92 0.77
CA PHE A 202 -19.81 -5.63 2.16
C PHE A 202 -21.01 -5.05 2.93
N ARG A 203 -21.72 -4.07 2.37
CA ARG A 203 -22.95 -3.52 3.00
C ARG A 203 -24.06 -4.56 3.17
N GLU A 204 -24.10 -5.56 2.29
CA GLU A 204 -25.03 -6.69 2.39
C GLU A 204 -24.58 -7.76 3.39
N GLY A 205 -23.45 -7.59 4.05
CA GLY A 205 -22.88 -8.54 5.02
C GLY A 205 -22.33 -9.82 4.38
N LYS A 206 -22.04 -9.81 3.08
CA LYS A 206 -21.48 -10.95 2.33
C LYS A 206 -19.95 -10.96 2.29
N LEU A 207 -19.33 -9.83 2.51
CA LEU A 207 -17.89 -9.66 2.68
C LEU A 207 -17.60 -9.11 4.07
N GLN A 208 -16.41 -9.34 4.54
CA GLN A 208 -15.90 -8.80 5.82
C GLN A 208 -14.59 -8.04 5.62
N LYS A 209 -14.23 -7.23 6.59
CA LYS A 209 -12.90 -6.60 6.62
C LYS A 209 -11.87 -7.57 7.19
N HIS A 210 -10.69 -7.54 6.60
CA HIS A 210 -9.47 -8.19 7.08
C HIS A 210 -8.45 -7.12 7.41
N VAL A 211 -7.38 -7.47 8.12
CA VAL A 211 -6.25 -6.55 8.22
C VAL A 211 -5.51 -6.55 6.90
N CYS A 212 -5.50 -5.41 6.23
CA CYS A 212 -4.82 -5.21 4.96
C CYS A 212 -3.67 -4.21 5.13
N HIS A 213 -2.64 -4.34 4.30
CA HIS A 213 -1.54 -3.37 4.22
C HIS A 213 -1.99 -2.07 3.55
N CYS A 214 -2.84 -2.17 2.55
CA CYS A 214 -3.42 -1.07 1.76
C CYS A 214 -2.43 -0.24 0.93
N ASP A 215 -1.18 -0.68 0.78
CA ASP A 215 -0.17 -0.11 -0.13
C ASP A 215 0.85 -1.21 -0.49
N THR A 216 0.40 -2.23 -1.23
CA THR A 216 1.16 -3.47 -1.49
C THR A 216 2.11 -3.38 -2.68
N LYS A 217 2.71 -2.22 -2.89
CA LYS A 217 3.77 -2.06 -3.89
C LYS A 217 4.96 -2.96 -3.58
N VAL A 218 5.63 -3.41 -4.62
CA VAL A 218 6.83 -4.27 -4.50
C VAL A 218 7.91 -3.65 -3.62
N ASN A 219 8.09 -2.33 -3.67
CA ASN A 219 9.07 -1.62 -2.86
C ASN A 219 8.67 -1.49 -1.37
N ASN A 220 7.49 -1.95 -0.97
CA ASN A 220 7.07 -2.10 0.43
C ASN A 220 7.36 -3.50 0.98
N MET A 221 8.20 -4.27 0.29
CA MET A 221 8.83 -5.49 0.79
C MET A 221 10.34 -5.34 0.79
N MET A 222 10.98 -5.90 1.80
CA MET A 222 12.43 -6.07 1.84
C MET A 222 12.81 -7.50 1.48
N PHE A 223 13.91 -7.62 0.75
CA PHE A 223 14.47 -8.89 0.28
C PHE A 223 15.90 -9.05 0.82
N ASP A 224 16.31 -10.27 1.04
CA ASP A 224 17.71 -10.59 1.32
C ASP A 224 18.57 -10.56 0.03
N GLU A 225 19.86 -10.82 0.17
CA GLU A 225 20.81 -10.82 -0.94
C GLU A 225 20.55 -11.97 -1.95
N GLU A 226 19.84 -13.02 -1.52
CA GLU A 226 19.39 -14.13 -2.37
C GLU A 226 18.03 -13.88 -3.02
N GLY A 227 17.40 -12.73 -2.76
CA GLY A 227 16.11 -12.34 -3.34
C GLY A 227 14.88 -12.95 -2.64
N ARG A 228 15.04 -13.51 -1.43
CA ARG A 228 13.93 -14.01 -0.62
C ARG A 228 13.32 -12.86 0.17
N VAL A 229 11.99 -12.84 0.32
CA VAL A 229 11.34 -11.80 1.12
C VAL A 229 11.74 -11.93 2.58
N LEU A 230 12.13 -10.81 3.19
CA LEU A 230 12.45 -10.69 4.61
C LEU A 230 11.25 -10.22 5.41
N CYS A 231 10.72 -9.04 5.09
CA CYS A 231 9.58 -8.47 5.78
C CYS A 231 8.82 -7.45 4.92
N VAL A 232 7.59 -7.20 5.33
CA VAL A 232 6.74 -6.12 4.83
C VAL A 232 7.07 -4.84 5.60
N ILE A 233 7.19 -3.72 4.89
CA ILE A 233 7.53 -2.41 5.45
C ILE A 233 6.48 -1.36 5.06
N ASP A 234 6.62 -0.13 5.57
CA ASP A 234 5.69 1.00 5.31
C ASP A 234 4.26 0.70 5.80
N LEU A 235 4.16 0.38 7.09
CA LEU A 235 2.91 -0.06 7.75
C LEU A 235 1.91 1.08 8.05
N ASP A 236 2.09 2.26 7.48
CA ASP A 236 1.27 3.45 7.78
C ASP A 236 -0.19 3.30 7.36
N THR A 237 -0.42 2.48 6.35
CA THR A 237 -1.75 2.20 5.82
C THR A 237 -2.33 0.86 6.28
N VAL A 238 -1.67 0.18 7.24
CA VAL A 238 -2.20 -1.08 7.77
C VAL A 238 -3.45 -0.81 8.60
N MET A 239 -4.57 -1.33 8.12
CA MET A 239 -5.89 -1.10 8.72
C MET A 239 -6.89 -2.18 8.31
N PRO A 240 -8.05 -2.29 9.00
CA PRO A 240 -9.15 -3.11 8.52
C PRO A 240 -9.68 -2.62 7.16
N SER A 241 -9.61 -3.47 6.13
CA SER A 241 -10.11 -3.18 4.78
C SER A 241 -10.65 -4.44 4.10
N LEU A 242 -11.20 -4.31 2.90
CA LEU A 242 -11.58 -5.47 2.09
C LEU A 242 -10.33 -6.08 1.44
N PHE A 243 -10.31 -7.40 1.29
CA PHE A 243 -9.21 -8.16 0.66
C PHE A 243 -8.76 -7.60 -0.70
N VAL A 244 -9.65 -6.94 -1.43
CA VAL A 244 -9.36 -6.28 -2.70
C VAL A 244 -8.25 -5.24 -2.59
N SER A 245 -8.07 -4.64 -1.40
CA SER A 245 -7.08 -3.59 -1.16
C SER A 245 -5.66 -4.05 -1.43
N ASP A 246 -5.27 -5.19 -0.87
CA ASP A 246 -3.91 -5.69 -1.01
C ASP A 246 -3.70 -6.42 -2.32
N TYR A 247 -4.61 -7.32 -2.66
CA TYR A 247 -4.52 -8.08 -3.88
C TYR A 247 -4.55 -7.21 -5.15
N GLY A 248 -5.48 -6.26 -5.19
CA GLY A 248 -5.64 -5.39 -6.36
C GLY A 248 -4.53 -4.36 -6.51
N ASP A 249 -4.05 -3.76 -5.41
CA ASP A 249 -3.02 -2.73 -5.49
C ASP A 249 -1.66 -3.29 -5.93
N PHE A 250 -1.30 -4.50 -5.50
CA PHE A 250 -0.11 -5.17 -6.01
C PHE A 250 -0.20 -5.35 -7.53
N LEU A 251 -1.28 -5.92 -8.04
CA LEU A 251 -1.44 -6.18 -9.47
C LEU A 251 -1.49 -4.90 -10.30
N ARG A 252 -2.12 -3.85 -9.80
CA ARG A 252 -2.12 -2.53 -10.45
C ARG A 252 -0.72 -2.00 -10.72
N THR A 253 0.21 -2.22 -9.80
CA THR A 253 1.58 -1.74 -9.96
C THR A 253 2.49 -2.75 -10.68
N ALA A 254 2.36 -4.04 -10.37
CA ALA A 254 3.25 -5.08 -10.85
C ALA A 254 2.88 -5.65 -12.24
N ALA A 255 1.58 -5.66 -12.59
CA ALA A 255 1.11 -6.20 -13.87
C ALA A 255 1.02 -5.14 -14.98
N ASN A 256 1.27 -3.87 -14.72
CA ASN A 256 1.41 -2.86 -15.76
C ASN A 256 2.77 -2.98 -16.46
N THR A 257 2.76 -2.94 -17.79
CA THR A 257 3.97 -3.04 -18.61
C THR A 257 4.81 -1.76 -18.65
N ILE A 258 4.24 -0.62 -18.23
CA ILE A 258 4.91 0.68 -18.21
C ILE A 258 4.64 1.42 -16.88
N ALA A 259 5.39 2.49 -16.64
CA ALA A 259 5.20 3.32 -15.45
C ALA A 259 3.81 4.01 -15.45
N GLU A 260 3.25 4.19 -14.24
CA GLU A 260 1.92 4.77 -13.99
C GLU A 260 1.74 6.18 -14.59
N ASP A 261 2.81 6.94 -14.70
CA ASP A 261 2.81 8.31 -15.24
C ASP A 261 3.30 8.41 -16.71
N SER A 262 3.45 7.26 -17.39
CA SER A 262 3.81 7.24 -18.81
C SER A 262 2.62 7.58 -19.70
N PRO A 263 2.80 8.47 -20.69
CA PRO A 263 1.78 8.79 -21.69
C PRO A 263 1.74 7.80 -22.88
N GLU A 264 2.56 6.75 -22.87
CA GLU A 264 2.66 5.77 -23.98
C GLU A 264 1.58 4.71 -23.87
N PHE A 265 0.30 5.11 -23.88
CA PHE A 265 -0.85 4.25 -23.60
C PHE A 265 -0.94 3.02 -24.49
N GLU A 266 -0.44 3.08 -25.73
CA GLU A 266 -0.40 1.97 -26.69
C GLU A 266 0.56 0.83 -26.26
N LYS A 267 1.44 1.09 -25.28
CA LYS A 267 2.36 0.08 -24.71
C LYS A 267 1.81 -0.57 -23.44
N ILE A 268 0.67 -0.09 -22.95
CA ILE A 268 0.04 -0.66 -21.76
C ILE A 268 -0.53 -2.02 -22.10
N ASP A 269 -0.14 -3.00 -21.29
CA ASP A 269 -0.74 -4.33 -21.29
C ASP A 269 -0.85 -4.83 -19.86
N PHE A 270 -1.74 -5.80 -19.63
CA PHE A 270 -1.88 -6.47 -18.35
C PHE A 270 -1.12 -7.79 -18.37
N ARG A 271 -0.10 -7.90 -17.54
CA ARG A 271 0.81 -9.06 -17.48
C ARG A 271 0.14 -10.24 -16.79
N MET A 272 -0.44 -11.15 -17.59
CA MET A 272 -1.07 -12.37 -17.08
C MET A 272 -0.07 -13.31 -16.39
N ASP A 273 1.20 -13.35 -16.81
CA ASP A 273 2.25 -14.09 -16.13
C ASP A 273 2.47 -13.65 -14.68
N ILE A 274 2.38 -12.34 -14.43
CA ILE A 274 2.44 -11.76 -13.08
C ILE A 274 1.16 -12.07 -12.30
N PHE A 275 -0.01 -11.88 -12.92
CA PHE A 275 -1.29 -12.22 -12.31
C PHE A 275 -1.33 -13.68 -11.83
N GLU A 276 -1.00 -14.64 -12.71
CA GLU A 276 -1.04 -16.06 -12.37
C GLU A 276 -0.07 -16.43 -11.23
N SER A 277 1.15 -15.90 -11.30
CA SER A 277 2.19 -16.19 -10.30
C SER A 277 1.85 -15.58 -8.95
N PHE A 278 1.48 -14.30 -8.91
CA PHE A 278 1.08 -13.63 -7.68
C PHE A 278 -0.15 -14.31 -7.05
N THR A 279 -1.19 -14.55 -7.85
CA THR A 279 -2.42 -15.20 -7.41
C THR A 279 -2.17 -16.58 -6.80
N ARG A 280 -1.30 -17.38 -7.41
CA ARG A 280 -0.92 -18.70 -6.89
C ARG A 280 -0.32 -18.58 -5.48
N GLY A 281 0.66 -17.70 -5.31
CA GLY A 281 1.28 -17.46 -4.01
C GLY A 281 0.29 -16.89 -2.98
N TYR A 282 -0.52 -15.91 -3.39
CA TYR A 282 -1.50 -15.29 -2.50
C TYR A 282 -2.57 -16.29 -2.04
N VAL A 283 -3.19 -17.05 -2.94
CA VAL A 283 -4.22 -18.03 -2.59
C VAL A 283 -3.66 -19.16 -1.73
N GLU A 284 -2.41 -19.57 -1.93
CA GLU A 284 -1.74 -20.59 -1.08
C GLU A 284 -1.79 -20.21 0.40
N SER A 285 -1.62 -18.95 0.73
CA SER A 285 -1.62 -18.44 2.12
C SER A 285 -2.99 -17.88 2.53
N ALA A 286 -3.64 -17.09 1.68
CA ALA A 286 -4.86 -16.38 1.98
C ALA A 286 -6.11 -17.29 2.02
N SER A 287 -6.06 -18.49 1.43
CA SER A 287 -7.16 -19.47 1.55
C SER A 287 -7.45 -19.91 2.99
N ALA A 288 -6.54 -19.64 3.92
CA ALA A 288 -6.74 -19.90 5.33
C ALA A 288 -7.80 -18.98 5.97
N PHE A 289 -8.06 -17.80 5.40
CA PHE A 289 -8.99 -16.82 5.97
C PHE A 289 -10.01 -16.26 4.97
N LEU A 290 -9.72 -16.25 3.67
CA LEU A 290 -10.67 -15.80 2.66
C LEU A 290 -11.79 -16.81 2.44
N SER A 291 -13.01 -16.32 2.35
CA SER A 291 -14.17 -17.12 1.95
C SER A 291 -14.09 -17.52 0.46
N PRO A 292 -14.81 -18.59 0.04
CA PRO A 292 -14.91 -18.95 -1.37
C PRO A 292 -15.44 -17.82 -2.26
N LEU A 293 -16.32 -16.96 -1.72
CA LEU A 293 -16.82 -15.78 -2.44
C LEU A 293 -15.69 -14.78 -2.68
N GLU A 294 -14.89 -14.47 -1.67
CA GLU A 294 -13.76 -13.54 -1.79
C GLU A 294 -12.72 -14.06 -2.80
N ILE A 295 -12.37 -15.35 -2.74
CA ILE A 295 -11.50 -15.97 -3.73
C ILE A 295 -12.05 -15.85 -5.15
N SER A 296 -13.36 -16.05 -5.33
CA SER A 296 -14.00 -15.92 -6.65
C SER A 296 -14.00 -14.48 -7.20
N LEU A 297 -13.83 -13.49 -6.33
CA LEU A 297 -13.79 -12.06 -6.67
C LEU A 297 -12.35 -11.52 -6.89
N LEU A 298 -11.30 -12.34 -6.79
CA LEU A 298 -9.92 -11.92 -7.05
C LEU A 298 -9.73 -11.32 -8.47
N PRO A 299 -10.33 -11.89 -9.55
CA PRO A 299 -10.29 -11.24 -10.86
C PRO A 299 -10.88 -9.83 -10.87
N HIS A 300 -12.02 -9.65 -10.18
CA HIS A 300 -12.63 -8.33 -10.05
C HIS A 300 -11.73 -7.35 -9.26
N ALA A 301 -10.99 -7.82 -8.26
CA ALA A 301 -10.04 -6.97 -7.53
C ALA A 301 -8.89 -6.47 -8.43
N ALA A 302 -8.41 -7.32 -9.36
CA ALA A 302 -7.39 -6.95 -10.35
C ALA A 302 -7.89 -5.86 -11.32
N GLU A 303 -9.18 -5.86 -11.65
CA GLU A 303 -9.83 -4.83 -12.47
C GLU A 303 -10.13 -3.56 -11.65
N LEU A 304 -10.63 -3.73 -10.42
CA LEU A 304 -11.07 -2.64 -9.55
C LEU A 304 -9.96 -1.64 -9.23
N PHE A 305 -8.76 -2.10 -8.96
CA PHE A 305 -7.71 -1.20 -8.47
C PHE A 305 -7.19 -0.22 -9.53
N PRO A 306 -6.84 -0.62 -10.75
CA PRO A 306 -6.51 0.37 -11.79
C PRO A 306 -7.70 1.29 -12.09
N TYR A 307 -8.94 0.78 -12.09
CA TYR A 307 -10.12 1.60 -12.26
C TYR A 307 -10.28 2.64 -11.13
N MET A 308 -10.20 2.21 -9.87
CA MET A 308 -10.30 3.11 -8.71
C MET A 308 -9.21 4.19 -8.75
N GLN A 309 -8.00 3.83 -9.16
CA GLN A 309 -6.90 4.78 -9.24
C GLN A 309 -7.10 5.77 -10.39
N ALA A 310 -7.65 5.34 -11.52
CA ALA A 310 -8.06 6.23 -12.61
C ALA A 310 -9.10 7.26 -12.11
N VAL A 311 -10.12 6.81 -11.36
CA VAL A 311 -11.13 7.67 -10.74
C VAL A 311 -10.51 8.69 -9.78
N ARG A 312 -9.57 8.27 -8.93
CA ARG A 312 -8.89 9.13 -7.96
C ARG A 312 -8.01 10.18 -8.62
N PHE A 313 -7.23 9.83 -9.64
CA PHE A 313 -6.42 10.79 -10.41
C PHE A 313 -7.29 11.77 -11.18
N LEU A 314 -8.38 11.30 -11.79
CA LEU A 314 -9.33 12.16 -12.50
C LEU A 314 -10.02 13.13 -11.53
N TRP A 315 -10.42 12.65 -10.35
CA TRP A 315 -10.98 13.50 -9.29
C TRP A 315 -10.01 14.62 -8.87
N ASP A 316 -8.74 14.32 -8.66
CA ASP A 316 -7.74 15.32 -8.29
C ASP A 316 -7.48 16.33 -9.44
N TYR A 317 -7.40 15.83 -10.67
CA TYR A 317 -7.30 16.68 -11.86
C TYR A 317 -8.47 17.69 -11.96
N LEU A 318 -9.71 17.24 -11.76
CA LEU A 318 -10.89 18.10 -11.81
C LEU A 318 -10.95 19.09 -10.65
N ASN A 319 -10.29 18.78 -9.52
CA ASN A 319 -10.19 19.68 -8.37
C ASN A 319 -8.98 20.62 -8.41
N GLY A 320 -8.10 20.55 -9.40
CA GLY A 320 -6.96 21.44 -9.59
C GLY A 320 -5.62 20.91 -9.07
N ASP A 321 -5.44 19.59 -8.98
CA ASP A 321 -4.18 18.91 -8.67
C ASP A 321 -3.61 19.24 -7.27
N HIS A 322 -4.42 19.01 -6.23
CA HIS A 322 -4.05 19.33 -4.85
C HIS A 322 -3.57 18.14 -4.04
N TYR A 323 -3.97 16.93 -4.38
CA TYR A 323 -3.64 15.73 -3.60
C TYR A 323 -2.28 15.16 -3.98
N TRP A 324 -2.00 14.97 -5.27
CA TRP A 324 -0.71 14.47 -5.73
C TRP A 324 0.18 15.55 -6.31
N LYS A 325 1.49 15.42 -6.07
CA LYS A 325 2.49 16.30 -6.69
C LYS A 325 2.48 16.10 -8.22
N CYS A 326 2.28 17.17 -8.96
CA CYS A 326 2.30 17.17 -10.44
C CYS A 326 3.59 17.76 -10.97
N LYS A 327 4.14 17.15 -12.03
CA LYS A 327 5.32 17.65 -12.75
C LYS A 327 4.92 18.68 -13.85
N TYR A 328 3.67 18.62 -14.31
CA TYR A 328 3.08 19.47 -15.36
C TYR A 328 1.54 19.48 -15.22
N PRO A 329 0.80 20.41 -15.85
CA PRO A 329 -0.63 20.63 -15.59
C PRO A 329 -1.56 19.44 -15.87
N GLU A 330 -1.23 18.56 -16.85
CA GLU A 330 -2.04 17.40 -17.22
C GLU A 330 -1.54 16.09 -16.59
N HIS A 331 -0.61 16.14 -15.63
CA HIS A 331 0.04 14.95 -15.11
C HIS A 331 -0.95 13.96 -14.48
N ASN A 332 -1.92 14.43 -13.71
CA ASN A 332 -2.95 13.56 -13.14
C ASN A 332 -3.95 13.06 -14.20
N LEU A 333 -4.21 13.81 -15.27
CA LEU A 333 -5.00 13.32 -16.39
C LEU A 333 -4.29 12.17 -17.10
N VAL A 334 -2.98 12.31 -17.36
CA VAL A 334 -2.16 11.25 -17.96
C VAL A 334 -2.16 10.00 -17.08
N ARG A 335 -1.99 10.15 -15.77
CA ARG A 335 -2.09 9.04 -14.83
C ARG A 335 -3.47 8.38 -14.84
N ALA A 336 -4.54 9.18 -14.83
CA ALA A 336 -5.90 8.65 -14.91
C ALA A 336 -6.12 7.82 -16.19
N GLN A 337 -5.67 8.32 -17.33
CA GLN A 337 -5.76 7.62 -18.61
C GLN A 337 -4.88 6.36 -18.63
N ASN A 338 -3.67 6.40 -18.06
CA ASN A 338 -2.81 5.24 -17.94
C ASN A 338 -3.51 4.11 -17.15
N GLN A 339 -4.04 4.43 -16.00
CA GLN A 339 -4.75 3.46 -15.17
C GLN A 339 -6.06 2.98 -15.79
N TRP A 340 -6.75 3.82 -16.53
CA TRP A 340 -7.91 3.42 -17.32
C TRP A 340 -7.55 2.40 -18.41
N HIS A 341 -6.48 2.63 -19.16
CA HIS A 341 -6.00 1.68 -20.17
C HIS A 341 -5.60 0.34 -19.52
N LEU A 342 -4.94 0.38 -18.38
CA LEU A 342 -4.61 -0.84 -17.63
C LEU A 342 -5.88 -1.59 -17.19
N PHE A 343 -6.89 -0.87 -16.70
CA PHE A 343 -8.20 -1.47 -16.37
C PHE A 343 -8.82 -2.18 -17.59
N LEU A 344 -8.86 -1.51 -18.75
CA LEU A 344 -9.39 -2.11 -19.97
C LEU A 344 -8.62 -3.39 -20.37
N LYS A 345 -7.29 -3.37 -20.23
CA LYS A 345 -6.46 -4.54 -20.48
C LYS A 345 -6.73 -5.69 -19.50
N ALA A 346 -6.86 -5.40 -18.22
CA ALA A 346 -7.28 -6.41 -17.24
C ALA A 346 -8.68 -6.98 -17.57
N LYS A 347 -9.60 -6.11 -18.01
CA LYS A 347 -10.96 -6.51 -18.41
C LYS A 347 -10.98 -7.42 -19.65
N GLU A 348 -10.07 -7.22 -20.62
CA GLU A 348 -9.89 -8.13 -21.76
C GLU A 348 -9.55 -9.57 -21.29
N HIS A 349 -8.84 -9.73 -20.15
CA HIS A 349 -8.44 -11.01 -19.58
C HIS A 349 -9.41 -11.58 -18.52
N GLU A 350 -10.56 -10.95 -18.27
CA GLU A 350 -11.50 -11.35 -17.20
C GLU A 350 -11.84 -12.84 -17.23
N ALA A 351 -12.19 -13.37 -18.41
CA ALA A 351 -12.55 -14.78 -18.56
C ALA A 351 -11.37 -15.73 -18.27
N GLU A 352 -10.16 -15.35 -18.66
CA GLU A 352 -8.92 -16.12 -18.42
C GLU A 352 -8.57 -16.12 -16.92
N MET A 353 -8.64 -14.95 -16.27
CA MET A 353 -8.45 -14.81 -14.83
C MET A 353 -9.46 -15.66 -14.03
N LYS A 354 -10.76 -15.63 -14.39
CA LYS A 354 -11.78 -16.45 -13.74
C LYS A 354 -11.50 -17.96 -13.91
N ALA A 355 -11.16 -18.39 -15.12
CA ALA A 355 -10.81 -19.78 -15.38
C ALA A 355 -9.56 -20.24 -14.60
N PHE A 356 -8.60 -19.35 -14.38
CA PHE A 356 -7.42 -19.61 -13.56
C PHE A 356 -7.79 -19.81 -12.08
N ILE A 357 -8.60 -18.91 -11.50
CA ILE A 357 -9.09 -19.06 -10.11
C ILE A 357 -9.87 -20.35 -9.91
N GLU A 358 -10.77 -20.70 -10.83
CA GLU A 358 -11.53 -21.95 -10.76
C GLU A 358 -10.63 -23.22 -10.75
N LYS A 359 -9.48 -23.17 -11.41
CA LYS A 359 -8.48 -24.27 -11.39
C LYS A 359 -7.75 -24.34 -10.06
N LEU A 360 -7.45 -23.20 -9.43
CA LEU A 360 -6.76 -23.16 -8.13
C LEU A 360 -7.66 -23.63 -6.98
N SER A 361 -8.99 -23.48 -7.12
CA SER A 361 -9.97 -23.82 -6.08
C SER A 361 -10.36 -25.30 -6.10
N LYS A 362 -9.86 -26.10 -7.05
CA LYS A 362 -10.09 -27.57 -7.19
C LYS A 362 -8.97 -28.38 -6.58
#